data_b62c7f43fee98632af707ccf2a8953b6
#
_entry.id   b62c7f43fee98632af707ccf2a8953b6
#
_cell.length_a   1.000
_cell.length_b   1.000
_cell.length_c   1.000
_cell.angle_alpha   90.00
_cell.angle_beta   90.00
_cell.angle_gamma   90.00
#
_symmetry.space_group_name_H-M   'P 1'
#
loop_
_entity.id
_entity.type
_entity.pdbx_description
1 polymer ?
#
loop_
_entity_poly.entity_id
_entity_poly.type
_entity_poly.pdbx_seq_one_letter_code
_entity_poly.pdbx_strand_id
1 'polypeptide(L)'
;TPSQYFVQRFIDKTTVTVYPCPDATAATKDMHIFFVKRIQDVDSTYTDATDVPYRFVPCMVSGLAFYLAQKYAPDRVQAMKLYYEDELARALAEDGSSSSTIITPKTYYPGA
;
A
#
# COMPACT_ATOMS: atom_id res chain seq x y z
N THR A 1 -1.77 28.01 -15.72
CA THR A 1 -1.34 26.69 -15.22
C THR A 1 -1.47 26.70 -13.69
N PRO A 2 -2.17 25.70 -13.09
CA PRO A 2 -2.26 25.58 -11.63
C PRO A 2 -0.88 25.46 -11.00
N SER A 3 -0.66 26.18 -9.90
CA SER A 3 0.61 26.18 -9.17
C SER A 3 0.47 25.83 -7.69
N GLN A 4 -0.76 25.80 -7.20
CA GLN A 4 -1.09 25.48 -5.82
C GLN A 4 -2.19 24.44 -5.78
N TYR A 5 -2.19 23.64 -4.72
CA TYR A 5 -3.24 22.65 -4.50
C TYR A 5 -3.57 22.57 -3.01
N PHE A 6 -4.81 22.15 -2.72
CA PHE A 6 -5.28 21.86 -1.39
C PHE A 6 -5.98 20.51 -1.37
N VAL A 7 -5.67 19.69 -0.39
CA VAL A 7 -6.23 18.34 -0.25
C VAL A 7 -7.14 18.28 0.96
N GLN A 8 -8.40 17.94 0.74
CA GLN A 8 -9.39 17.68 1.79
C GLN A 8 -9.70 16.18 1.84
N ARG A 9 -9.58 15.60 3.03
CA ARG A 9 -9.91 14.19 3.27
C ARG A 9 -11.26 14.08 3.95
N PHE A 10 -12.19 13.43 3.29
CA PHE A 10 -13.49 13.06 3.84
C PHE A 10 -13.50 11.57 4.17
N ILE A 11 -14.59 11.08 4.79
CA ILE A 11 -14.73 9.67 5.17
C ILE A 11 -14.78 8.78 3.92
N ASP A 12 -15.49 9.21 2.89
CA ASP A 12 -15.82 8.46 1.67
C ASP A 12 -14.98 8.86 0.46
N LYS A 13 -14.36 10.04 0.49
CA LYS A 13 -13.62 10.60 -0.65
C LYS A 13 -12.50 11.54 -0.23
N THR A 14 -11.59 11.76 -1.13
CA THR A 14 -10.56 12.81 -1.03
C THR A 14 -10.76 13.79 -2.18
N THR A 15 -10.82 15.08 -1.87
CA THR A 15 -10.97 16.15 -2.86
C THR A 15 -9.66 16.90 -2.98
N VAL A 16 -9.19 17.08 -4.21
CA VAL A 16 -8.02 17.92 -4.54
C VAL A 16 -8.50 19.16 -5.27
N THR A 17 -8.29 20.32 -4.67
CA THR A 17 -8.61 21.62 -5.27
C THR A 17 -7.32 22.24 -5.76
N VAL A 18 -7.31 22.73 -6.99
CA VAL A 18 -6.15 23.37 -7.62
C VAL A 18 -6.40 24.85 -7.85
N TYR A 19 -5.36 25.65 -7.72
CA TYR A 19 -5.40 27.08 -7.94
C TYR A 19 -4.16 27.55 -8.72
N PRO A 20 -4.28 28.52 -9.64
CA PRO A 20 -5.51 29.10 -10.19
C PRO A 20 -6.33 28.09 -11.02
N CYS A 21 -7.58 28.44 -11.29
CA CYS A 21 -8.49 27.61 -12.09
C CYS A 21 -7.84 27.29 -13.45
N PRO A 22 -7.91 26.03 -13.91
CA PRO A 22 -7.35 25.63 -15.20
C PRO A 22 -7.97 26.43 -16.36
N ASP A 23 -7.13 26.93 -17.23
CA ASP A 23 -7.49 27.58 -18.48
C ASP A 23 -7.56 26.56 -19.64
N ALA A 24 -7.91 27.02 -20.85
CA ALA A 24 -7.98 26.18 -22.04
C ALA A 24 -6.64 25.48 -22.36
N THR A 25 -5.52 26.10 -22.04
CA THR A 25 -4.17 25.51 -22.22
C THR A 25 -3.91 24.39 -21.20
N ALA A 26 -4.38 24.56 -19.97
CA ALA A 26 -4.24 23.56 -18.94
C ALA A 26 -5.16 22.35 -19.16
N ALA A 27 -6.27 22.51 -19.89
CA ALA A 27 -7.18 21.42 -20.25
C ALA A 27 -6.55 20.35 -21.15
N THR A 28 -5.42 20.63 -21.79
CA THR A 28 -4.65 19.68 -22.59
C THR A 28 -3.60 18.91 -21.81
N LYS A 29 -3.47 19.17 -20.51
CA LYS A 29 -2.46 18.59 -19.63
C LYS A 29 -3.10 17.62 -18.65
N ASP A 30 -2.40 16.53 -18.38
CA ASP A 30 -2.78 15.55 -17.37
C ASP A 30 -2.18 15.94 -16.01
N MET A 31 -2.95 15.70 -14.94
CA MET A 31 -2.47 15.85 -13.58
C MET A 31 -2.16 14.47 -12.99
N HIS A 32 -0.90 14.23 -12.67
CA HIS A 32 -0.48 12.99 -12.02
C HIS A 32 -0.46 13.17 -10.51
N ILE A 33 -1.18 12.33 -9.80
CA ILE A 33 -1.26 12.34 -8.33
C ILE A 33 -0.77 11.00 -7.80
N PHE A 34 0.20 11.04 -6.88
CA PHE A 34 0.64 9.88 -6.13
C PHE A 34 -0.04 9.89 -4.76
N PHE A 35 -0.72 8.83 -4.42
CA PHE A 35 -1.42 8.72 -3.15
C PHE A 35 -1.39 7.30 -2.61
N VAL A 36 -1.50 7.18 -1.29
CA VAL A 36 -1.65 5.89 -0.62
C VAL A 36 -3.13 5.58 -0.52
N LYS A 37 -3.56 4.55 -1.23
CA LYS A 37 -4.92 4.05 -1.24
C LYS A 37 -5.07 2.90 -0.24
N ARG A 38 -6.22 2.83 0.44
CA ARG A 38 -6.60 1.61 1.15
C ARG A 38 -6.74 0.47 0.13
N ILE A 39 -6.20 -0.71 0.46
CA ILE A 39 -6.39 -1.91 -0.37
C ILE A 39 -7.87 -2.29 -0.39
N GLN A 40 -8.31 -2.82 -1.52
CA GLN A 40 -9.68 -3.28 -1.71
C GLN A 40 -9.95 -4.51 -0.84
N ASP A 41 -11.03 -4.47 -0.08
CA ASP A 41 -11.52 -5.62 0.68
C ASP A 41 -12.22 -6.61 -0.27
N VAL A 42 -12.27 -7.87 0.13
CA VAL A 42 -13.08 -8.88 -0.56
C VAL A 42 -14.54 -8.63 -0.25
N ASP A 43 -15.37 -8.51 -1.28
CA ASP A 43 -16.81 -8.34 -1.12
C ASP A 43 -17.51 -9.66 -0.74
N SER A 44 -18.61 -9.53 -0.02
CA SER A 44 -19.50 -10.64 0.35
C SER A 44 -20.17 -11.31 -0.85
N THR A 45 -20.22 -10.65 -2.00
CA THR A 45 -20.78 -11.16 -3.25
C THR A 45 -19.81 -12.04 -4.05
N TYR A 46 -18.57 -12.20 -3.60
CA TYR A 46 -17.49 -12.96 -4.26
C TYR A 46 -17.13 -12.46 -5.67
N THR A 47 -17.52 -11.25 -6.02
CA THR A 47 -17.26 -10.67 -7.33
C THR A 47 -15.98 -9.85 -7.36
N ASP A 48 -15.57 -9.30 -6.22
CA ASP A 48 -14.39 -8.45 -6.11
C ASP A 48 -13.20 -9.23 -5.57
N ALA A 49 -12.10 -9.15 -6.32
CA ALA A 49 -10.81 -9.67 -5.87
C ALA A 49 -10.13 -8.67 -4.94
N THR A 50 -9.35 -9.17 -3.98
CA THR A 50 -8.50 -8.31 -3.15
C THR A 50 -7.34 -7.73 -3.96
N ASP A 51 -6.92 -6.50 -3.62
CA ASP A 51 -5.73 -5.84 -4.19
C ASP A 51 -4.40 -6.38 -3.60
N VAL A 52 -4.45 -7.45 -2.82
CA VAL A 52 -3.26 -8.01 -2.18
C VAL A 52 -2.36 -8.68 -3.21
N PRO A 53 -1.05 -8.33 -3.28
CA PRO A 53 -0.12 -8.95 -4.19
C PRO A 53 -0.01 -10.47 -3.99
N TYR A 54 0.28 -11.19 -5.07
CA TYR A 54 0.36 -12.67 -5.06
C TYR A 54 1.31 -13.21 -3.99
N ARG A 55 2.43 -12.52 -3.71
CA ARG A 55 3.40 -12.93 -2.67
C ARG A 55 2.82 -12.95 -1.25
N PHE A 56 1.71 -12.23 -0.99
CA PHE A 56 1.02 -12.23 0.30
C PHE A 56 -0.09 -13.28 0.41
N VAL A 57 -0.40 -14.02 -0.64
CA VAL A 57 -1.47 -15.03 -0.62
C VAL A 57 -1.22 -16.13 0.41
N PRO A 58 -0.01 -16.74 0.52
CA PRO A 58 0.28 -17.70 1.58
C PRO A 58 0.11 -17.14 2.98
N CYS A 59 0.52 -15.88 3.20
CA CYS A 59 0.33 -15.17 4.45
C CYS A 59 -1.16 -15.00 4.79
N MET A 60 -1.99 -14.63 3.82
CA MET A 60 -3.45 -14.51 4.00
C MET A 60 -4.09 -15.84 4.38
N VAL A 61 -3.71 -16.92 3.72
CA VAL A 61 -4.21 -18.28 4.01
C VAL A 61 -3.83 -18.70 5.43
N SER A 62 -2.58 -18.51 5.82
CA SER A 62 -2.09 -18.82 7.16
C SER A 62 -2.77 -17.95 8.24
N GLY A 63 -2.96 -16.67 7.95
CA GLY A 63 -3.68 -15.75 8.83
C GLY A 63 -5.13 -16.14 9.04
N LEU A 64 -5.83 -16.49 7.96
CA LEU A 64 -7.19 -17.00 8.05
C LEU A 64 -7.27 -18.29 8.86
N ALA A 65 -6.34 -19.22 8.64
CA ALA A 65 -6.25 -20.46 9.42
C ALA A 65 -6.04 -20.19 10.91
N PHE A 66 -5.19 -19.23 11.27
CA PHE A 66 -4.98 -18.79 12.64
C PHE A 66 -6.27 -18.24 13.29
N TYR A 67 -6.98 -17.36 12.61
CA TYR A 67 -8.24 -16.81 13.13
C TYR A 67 -9.34 -17.87 13.25
N LEU A 68 -9.43 -18.80 12.31
CA LEU A 68 -10.38 -19.92 12.40
C LEU A 68 -10.02 -20.89 13.54
N ALA A 69 -8.72 -21.14 13.76
CA ALA A 69 -8.26 -21.98 14.85
C ALA A 69 -8.62 -21.42 16.22
N GLN A 70 -8.61 -20.10 16.41
CA GLN A 70 -9.06 -19.47 17.65
C GLN A 70 -10.51 -19.82 18.00
N LYS A 71 -11.34 -20.00 16.97
CA LYS A 71 -12.77 -20.28 17.14
C LYS A 71 -13.09 -21.78 17.21
N TYR A 72 -12.44 -22.59 16.38
CA TYR A 72 -12.82 -23.99 16.15
C TYR A 72 -11.82 -25.03 16.64
N ALA A 73 -10.55 -24.66 16.82
CA ALA A 73 -9.47 -25.57 17.18
C ALA A 73 -8.46 -24.92 18.13
N PRO A 74 -8.82 -24.64 19.40
CA PRO A 74 -7.96 -23.88 20.31
C PRO A 74 -6.60 -24.55 20.60
N ASP A 75 -6.52 -25.86 20.45
CA ASP A 75 -5.29 -26.66 20.60
C ASP A 75 -4.25 -26.39 19.51
N ARG A 76 -4.66 -25.89 18.35
CA ARG A 76 -3.79 -25.60 17.20
C ARG A 76 -3.42 -24.13 17.05
N VAL A 77 -3.95 -23.25 17.88
CA VAL A 77 -3.76 -21.79 17.77
C VAL A 77 -2.29 -21.40 17.74
N GLN A 78 -1.47 -21.97 18.61
CA GLN A 78 -0.04 -21.65 18.69
C GLN A 78 0.72 -22.04 17.42
N ALA A 79 0.47 -23.24 16.91
CA ALA A 79 1.09 -23.69 15.67
C ALA A 79 0.70 -22.82 14.48
N MET A 80 -0.59 -22.48 14.35
CA MET A 80 -1.10 -21.65 13.26
C MET A 80 -0.56 -20.21 13.36
N LYS A 81 -0.40 -19.68 14.58
CA LYS A 81 0.23 -18.37 14.79
C LYS A 81 1.67 -18.34 14.28
N LEU A 82 2.47 -19.35 14.61
CA LEU A 82 3.86 -19.44 14.15
C LEU A 82 3.96 -19.51 12.62
N TYR A 83 3.11 -20.30 11.98
CA TYR A 83 3.05 -20.35 10.52
C TYR A 83 2.69 -19.00 9.91
N TYR A 84 1.70 -18.31 10.47
CA TYR A 84 1.32 -16.98 10.02
C TYR A 84 2.46 -15.97 10.15
N GLU A 85 3.12 -15.92 11.29
CA GLU A 85 4.24 -15.00 11.53
C GLU A 85 5.42 -15.26 10.58
N ASP A 86 5.75 -16.53 10.33
CA ASP A 86 6.81 -16.92 9.40
C ASP A 86 6.47 -16.53 7.95
N GLU A 87 5.27 -16.84 7.49
CA GLU A 87 4.82 -16.45 6.15
C GLU A 87 4.73 -14.92 5.97
N LEU A 88 4.29 -14.20 6.99
CA LEU A 88 4.27 -12.74 6.97
C LEU A 88 5.68 -12.17 6.87
N ALA A 89 6.63 -12.68 7.65
CA ALA A 89 8.02 -12.24 7.62
C ALA A 89 8.66 -12.48 6.24
N ARG A 90 8.40 -13.62 5.62
CA ARG A 90 8.87 -13.92 4.26
C ARG A 90 8.26 -13.00 3.22
N ALA A 91 6.95 -12.77 3.27
CA ALA A 91 6.26 -11.89 2.35
C ALA A 91 6.77 -10.44 2.45
N LEU A 92 6.97 -9.93 3.66
CA LEU A 92 7.52 -8.60 3.88
C LEU A 92 8.97 -8.48 3.41
N ALA A 93 9.80 -9.51 3.59
CA ALA A 93 11.17 -9.53 3.10
C ALA A 93 11.23 -9.51 1.57
N GLU A 94 10.32 -10.22 0.90
CA GLU A 94 10.22 -10.22 -0.56
C GLU A 94 9.67 -8.90 -1.11
N ASP A 95 8.74 -8.27 -0.40
CA ASP A 95 8.15 -6.97 -0.77
C ASP A 95 9.14 -5.82 -0.60
N GLY A 96 10.06 -5.94 0.33
CA GLY A 96 11.12 -4.95 0.55
C GLY A 96 12.13 -4.91 -0.57
N SER A 97 12.65 -3.70 -0.87
CA SER A 97 13.78 -3.54 -1.77
C SER A 97 15.06 -4.05 -1.10
N SER A 98 15.79 -4.94 -1.79
CA SER A 98 17.12 -5.38 -1.34
C SER A 98 18.22 -4.33 -1.59
N SER A 99 17.89 -3.22 -2.24
CA SER A 99 18.83 -2.14 -2.49
C SER A 99 19.14 -1.36 -1.21
N SER A 100 20.43 -1.15 -0.95
CA SER A 100 20.86 -0.24 0.11
C SER A 100 20.43 1.18 -0.22
N THR A 101 19.66 1.80 0.67
CA THR A 101 19.25 3.21 0.58
C THR A 101 20.27 4.16 1.21
N ILE A 102 21.55 3.80 1.22
CA ILE A 102 22.60 4.72 1.67
C ILE A 102 22.74 5.81 0.61
N ILE A 103 22.16 6.96 0.90
CA ILE A 103 22.35 8.18 0.12
C ILE A 103 23.65 8.81 0.61
N THR A 104 24.72 8.62 -0.16
CA THR A 104 25.97 9.34 0.09
C THR A 104 25.84 10.74 -0.52
N PRO A 105 25.87 11.81 0.27
CA PRO A 105 25.84 13.15 -0.29
C PRO A 105 27.10 13.33 -1.15
N LYS A 106 26.89 13.63 -2.43
CA LYS A 106 27.96 13.96 -3.35
C LYS A 106 28.43 15.37 -3.01
N THR A 107 29.51 15.47 -2.25
CA THR A 107 30.16 16.76 -2.01
C THR A 107 30.84 17.18 -3.31
N TYR A 108 30.20 18.06 -4.03
CA TYR A 108 30.81 18.75 -5.15
C TYR A 108 31.56 19.96 -4.62
N TYR A 109 32.89 19.90 -4.61
CA TYR A 109 33.72 21.07 -4.42
C TYR A 109 34.07 21.60 -5.82
N PRO A 110 33.44 22.72 -6.27
CA PRO A 110 33.86 23.36 -7.50
C PRO A 110 35.17 24.11 -7.20
N GLY A 111 36.27 23.66 -7.73
CA GLY A 111 37.51 24.37 -7.74
C GLY A 111 38.46 24.08 -6.58
N ALA A 112 39.12 22.99 -6.68
CA ALA A 112 40.50 22.89 -6.24
C ALA A 112 41.37 22.95 -7.47
#